data_d69bc6de033e3a1fb4cfcd183f0940ef
#
_entry.id   d69bc6de033e3a1fb4cfcd183f0940ef
#
_cell.length_a   1.000
_cell.length_b   1.000
_cell.length_c   1.000
_cell.angle_alpha   90.00
_cell.angle_beta   90.00
_cell.angle_gamma   90.00
#
_symmetry.space_group_name_H-M   'P 1'
#
loop_
_entity.id
_entity.type
_entity.pdbx_description
1 polymer ?
#
loop_
_entity_poly.entity_id
_entity_poly.type
_entity_poly.pdbx_seq_one_letter_code
_entity_poly.pdbx_strand_id
1 'polypeptide(L)'
;YNIVLRYVHTAREGAARLGKLIEQYGSAEGFGIGFIDDKEIWYLENACGHKWLACRMPKDQYFVTGNQSRFRDYAPEDKENFMAAPDLIEFAEKNGLYDPNDAEAEKDKHGKAKFDFHKAYSRDEELDTTYNYPRVWGLQQMFSPAIQNDVTKNTFPVFAKAAHKISLTDLRTAFRFHYDHTDHDPYLHENGKEPYRPVSIFRTTQTHIIQVRKDLPHAIGHITYVAFGMGDLS
;
A
#
# COMPACT_ATOMS: atom_id res chain seq x y z
N TYR A 1 -15.09 -1.28 7.97
CA TYR A 1 -15.46 -1.58 6.55
C TYR A 1 -16.97 -1.63 6.38
N ASN A 2 -17.70 -2.27 7.27
CA ASN A 2 -19.15 -2.50 7.15
C ASN A 2 -19.97 -1.22 6.98
N ILE A 3 -19.50 -0.09 7.51
CA ILE A 3 -20.17 1.21 7.37
C ILE A 3 -19.91 1.89 6.02
N VAL A 4 -19.02 1.32 5.19
CA VAL A 4 -18.74 1.80 3.82
C VAL A 4 -19.46 0.93 2.81
N LEU A 5 -19.18 -0.38 2.79
CA LEU A 5 -19.59 -1.28 1.71
C LEU A 5 -21.10 -1.34 1.46
N ARG A 6 -21.91 -1.16 2.50
CA ARG A 6 -23.38 -1.17 2.38
C ARG A 6 -23.98 0.00 1.60
N TYR A 7 -23.18 1.03 1.33
CA TYR A 7 -23.66 2.31 0.79
C TYR A 7 -22.94 2.74 -0.49
N VAL A 8 -22.19 1.82 -1.10
CA VAL A 8 -21.39 2.12 -2.30
C VAL A 8 -21.55 0.99 -3.31
N HIS A 9 -21.38 1.33 -4.59
CA HIS A 9 -21.53 0.40 -5.71
C HIS A 9 -20.26 0.29 -6.55
N THR A 10 -19.28 1.19 -6.34
CA THR A 10 -18.03 1.21 -7.09
C THR A 10 -16.83 1.35 -6.15
N ALA A 11 -15.66 0.94 -6.62
CA ALA A 11 -14.41 1.09 -5.89
C ALA A 11 -14.12 2.56 -5.56
N ARG A 12 -14.38 3.46 -6.52
CA ARG A 12 -14.22 4.90 -6.35
C ARG A 12 -15.14 5.47 -5.28
N GLU A 13 -16.42 5.09 -5.29
CA GLU A 13 -17.36 5.49 -4.23
C GLU A 13 -16.94 4.98 -2.87
N GLY A 14 -16.38 3.76 -2.79
CA GLY A 14 -15.85 3.18 -1.57
C GLY A 14 -14.74 4.03 -0.97
N ALA A 15 -13.75 4.38 -1.77
CA ALA A 15 -12.65 5.24 -1.35
C ALA A 15 -13.13 6.64 -0.96
N ALA A 16 -14.00 7.25 -1.76
CA ALA A 16 -14.56 8.59 -1.49
C ALA A 16 -15.38 8.61 -0.19
N ARG A 17 -16.23 7.60 0.05
CA ARG A 17 -17.03 7.51 1.26
C ARG A 17 -16.16 7.32 2.50
N LEU A 18 -15.16 6.43 2.44
CA LEU A 18 -14.24 6.25 3.56
C LEU A 18 -13.47 7.53 3.86
N GLY A 19 -12.99 8.23 2.82
CA GLY A 19 -12.32 9.52 2.97
C GLY A 19 -13.21 10.54 3.69
N LYS A 20 -14.49 10.65 3.32
CA LYS A 20 -15.44 11.53 4.02
C LYS A 20 -15.67 11.14 5.49
N LEU A 21 -15.69 9.87 5.79
CA LEU A 21 -15.78 9.41 7.19
C LEU A 21 -14.52 9.77 7.98
N ILE A 22 -13.33 9.65 7.38
CA ILE A 22 -12.07 10.09 7.99
C ILE A 22 -12.09 11.62 8.21
N GLU A 23 -12.53 12.40 7.24
CA GLU A 23 -12.69 13.86 7.40
C GLU A 23 -13.60 14.23 8.56
N GLN A 24 -14.69 13.49 8.75
CA GLN A 24 -15.70 13.78 9.76
C GLN A 24 -15.30 13.31 11.16
N TYR A 25 -14.79 12.07 11.27
CA TYR A 25 -14.60 11.39 12.56
C TYR A 25 -13.14 11.22 12.96
N GLY A 26 -12.23 11.41 12.02
CA GLY A 26 -10.81 11.15 12.21
C GLY A 26 -10.45 9.66 12.16
N SER A 27 -9.16 9.42 12.31
CA SER A 27 -8.57 8.09 12.42
C SER A 27 -7.50 8.06 13.50
N ALA A 28 -7.56 7.08 14.39
CA ALA A 28 -6.62 6.96 15.51
C ALA A 28 -5.31 6.28 15.10
N GLU A 29 -5.35 5.39 14.09
CA GLU A 29 -4.21 4.61 13.63
C GLU A 29 -4.02 4.71 12.13
N GLY A 30 -2.77 4.49 11.67
CA GLY A 30 -2.45 4.38 10.25
C GLY A 30 -3.02 3.09 9.66
N PHE A 31 -3.66 3.19 8.50
CA PHE A 31 -4.13 2.04 7.74
C PHE A 31 -4.16 2.34 6.24
N GLY A 32 -4.16 1.28 5.45
CA GLY A 32 -4.45 1.35 4.03
C GLY A 32 -5.55 0.37 3.65
N ILE A 33 -6.39 0.75 2.70
CA ILE A 33 -7.54 -0.05 2.24
C ILE A 33 -7.66 -0.03 0.74
N GLY A 34 -7.76 -1.22 0.13
CA GLY A 34 -8.13 -1.38 -1.27
C GLY A 34 -9.63 -1.55 -1.45
N PHE A 35 -10.18 -0.85 -2.43
CA PHE A 35 -11.52 -1.05 -2.97
C PHE A 35 -11.39 -1.54 -4.41
N ILE A 36 -12.10 -2.59 -4.77
CA ILE A 36 -12.04 -3.20 -6.09
C ILE A 36 -13.45 -3.42 -6.64
N ASP A 37 -13.63 -3.11 -7.91
CA ASP A 37 -14.80 -3.48 -8.71
C ASP A 37 -14.38 -4.03 -10.09
N ASP A 38 -15.35 -4.22 -11.00
CA ASP A 38 -15.10 -4.77 -12.34
C ASP A 38 -14.25 -3.87 -13.25
N LYS A 39 -14.06 -2.60 -12.88
CA LYS A 39 -13.42 -1.57 -13.73
C LYS A 39 -12.08 -1.13 -13.21
N GLU A 40 -11.96 -0.96 -11.90
CA GLU A 40 -10.82 -0.28 -11.29
C GLU A 40 -10.57 -0.74 -9.85
N ILE A 41 -9.38 -0.41 -9.38
CA ILE A 41 -8.96 -0.56 -7.98
C ILE A 41 -8.58 0.82 -7.48
N TRP A 42 -9.08 1.20 -6.32
CA TRP A 42 -8.67 2.36 -5.57
C TRP A 42 -8.03 1.93 -4.26
N TYR A 43 -6.88 2.49 -3.94
CA TYR A 43 -6.25 2.26 -2.65
C TYR A 43 -6.19 3.58 -1.89
N LEU A 44 -6.66 3.57 -0.65
CA LEU A 44 -6.67 4.72 0.26
C LEU A 44 -5.68 4.47 1.38
N GLU A 45 -4.81 5.46 1.64
CA GLU A 45 -3.97 5.56 2.83
C GLU A 45 -4.47 6.75 3.66
N ASN A 46 -4.73 6.51 4.96
CA ASN A 46 -4.95 7.65 5.85
C ASN A 46 -3.60 8.21 6.29
N ALA A 47 -3.58 9.51 6.55
CA ALA A 47 -2.41 10.22 7.05
C ALA A 47 -2.52 10.38 8.59
N CYS A 48 -2.71 11.60 9.06
CA CYS A 48 -2.94 11.89 10.48
C CYS A 48 -4.35 12.44 10.71
N GLY A 49 -4.98 12.06 11.80
CA GLY A 49 -6.29 12.58 12.20
C GLY A 49 -7.34 12.50 11.09
N HIS A 50 -7.60 13.61 10.43
CA HIS A 50 -8.64 13.76 9.41
C HIS A 50 -8.10 13.78 7.97
N LYS A 51 -6.83 13.42 7.75
CA LYS A 51 -6.17 13.49 6.43
C LYS A 51 -6.08 12.10 5.79
N TRP A 52 -6.20 12.08 4.47
CA TRP A 52 -6.14 10.86 3.67
C TRP A 52 -5.81 11.19 2.21
N LEU A 53 -5.26 10.20 1.53
CA LEU A 53 -5.03 10.20 0.08
C LEU A 53 -5.48 8.85 -0.49
N ALA A 54 -6.21 8.87 -1.60
CA ALA A 54 -6.54 7.68 -2.37
C ALA A 54 -6.02 7.82 -3.79
N CYS A 55 -5.49 6.74 -4.32
CA CYS A 55 -4.97 6.64 -5.67
C CYS A 55 -5.66 5.50 -6.42
N ARG A 56 -5.99 5.76 -7.68
CA ARG A 56 -6.43 4.74 -8.62
C ARG A 56 -5.24 3.90 -9.07
N MET A 57 -5.34 2.59 -8.93
CA MET A 57 -4.28 1.67 -9.31
C MET A 57 -4.14 1.58 -10.83
N PRO A 58 -2.91 1.67 -11.38
CA PRO A 58 -2.68 1.43 -12.79
C PRO A 58 -3.08 0.01 -13.19
N LYS A 59 -3.67 -0.17 -14.38
CA LYS A 59 -4.25 -1.45 -14.81
C LYS A 59 -3.24 -2.56 -15.07
N ASP A 60 -2.00 -2.19 -15.41
CA ASP A 60 -0.93 -3.09 -15.83
C ASP A 60 0.22 -3.18 -14.83
N GLN A 61 -0.02 -2.70 -13.60
CA GLN A 61 0.99 -2.67 -12.55
C GLN A 61 0.43 -3.27 -11.26
N TYR A 62 1.31 -3.67 -10.37
CA TYR A 62 0.96 -4.09 -9.03
C TYR A 62 1.49 -3.10 -7.98
N PHE A 63 0.94 -3.20 -6.80
CA PHE A 63 1.28 -2.41 -5.63
C PHE A 63 1.51 -3.34 -4.44
N VAL A 64 2.56 -3.07 -3.67
CA VAL A 64 2.85 -3.75 -2.41
C VAL A 64 3.16 -2.73 -1.31
N THR A 65 2.72 -3.02 -0.11
CA THR A 65 2.95 -2.17 1.05
C THR A 65 3.22 -2.99 2.31
N GLY A 66 3.96 -2.39 3.23
CA GLY A 66 4.13 -2.87 4.61
C GLY A 66 3.24 -2.09 5.58
N ASN A 67 3.80 -1.74 6.75
CA ASN A 67 3.13 -0.92 7.76
C ASN A 67 3.57 0.55 7.68
N GLN A 68 3.67 1.09 6.48
CA GLN A 68 3.97 2.50 6.22
C GLN A 68 3.24 2.94 4.95
N SER A 69 3.08 4.25 4.75
CA SER A 69 2.57 4.81 3.51
C SER A 69 3.52 4.52 2.35
N ARG A 70 2.96 4.31 1.16
CA ARG A 70 3.74 4.09 -0.06
C ARG A 70 3.56 5.20 -1.08
N PHE A 71 2.44 5.93 -1.02
CA PHE A 71 2.19 7.01 -1.98
C PHE A 71 3.18 8.14 -1.77
N ARG A 72 3.75 8.64 -2.87
CA ARG A 72 4.65 9.77 -2.91
C ARG A 72 4.03 10.93 -3.66
N ASP A 73 3.98 10.84 -4.96
CA ASP A 73 3.45 11.90 -5.80
C ASP A 73 1.93 12.05 -5.64
N TYR A 74 1.49 13.27 -5.41
CA TYR A 74 0.09 13.64 -5.43
C TYR A 74 -0.11 14.87 -6.29
N ALA A 75 -0.92 14.72 -7.33
CA ALA A 75 -1.31 15.80 -8.24
C ALA A 75 -2.76 16.20 -7.98
N PRO A 76 -3.04 17.31 -7.27
CA PRO A 76 -4.39 17.71 -6.89
C PRO A 76 -5.32 17.97 -8.08
N GLU A 77 -4.77 18.30 -9.23
CA GLU A 77 -5.51 18.53 -10.48
C GLU A 77 -5.94 17.25 -11.19
N ASP A 78 -5.24 16.15 -10.96
CA ASP A 78 -5.57 14.84 -11.55
C ASP A 78 -6.69 14.15 -10.76
N LYS A 79 -7.90 14.63 -10.96
CA LYS A 79 -9.10 14.08 -10.32
C LYS A 79 -9.52 12.71 -10.85
N GLU A 80 -8.93 12.27 -11.95
CA GLU A 80 -9.17 10.93 -12.47
C GLU A 80 -8.47 9.87 -11.61
N ASN A 81 -7.23 10.14 -11.19
CA ASN A 81 -6.38 9.17 -10.52
C ASN A 81 -6.21 9.44 -9.02
N PHE A 82 -6.58 10.62 -8.52
CA PHE A 82 -6.43 10.95 -7.10
C PHE A 82 -7.69 11.50 -6.46
N MET A 83 -7.89 11.16 -5.20
CA MET A 83 -8.82 11.82 -4.27
C MET A 83 -8.10 12.01 -2.94
N ALA A 84 -8.35 13.13 -2.27
CA ALA A 84 -7.71 13.44 -1.00
C ALA A 84 -8.60 14.32 -0.11
N ALA A 85 -8.22 14.43 1.16
CA ALA A 85 -8.76 15.46 2.04
C ALA A 85 -8.52 16.84 1.41
N PRO A 86 -9.50 17.75 1.42
CA PRO A 86 -9.43 19.03 0.69
C PRO A 86 -8.23 19.90 1.05
N ASP A 87 -7.81 19.85 2.32
CA ASP A 87 -6.74 20.66 2.90
C ASP A 87 -5.44 19.83 3.13
N LEU A 88 -5.26 18.71 2.44
CA LEU A 88 -4.14 17.79 2.67
C LEU A 88 -2.78 18.50 2.59
N ILE A 89 -2.51 19.24 1.52
CA ILE A 89 -1.24 19.95 1.30
C ILE A 89 -1.14 21.17 2.24
N GLU A 90 -2.21 21.95 2.36
CA GLU A 90 -2.22 23.13 3.23
C GLU A 90 -1.96 22.77 4.68
N PHE A 91 -2.53 21.67 5.16
CA PHE A 91 -2.29 21.15 6.50
C PHE A 91 -0.83 20.76 6.67
N ALA A 92 -0.22 20.08 5.70
CA ALA A 92 1.19 19.69 5.75
C ALA A 92 2.10 20.93 5.82
N GLU A 93 1.87 21.93 4.98
CA GLU A 93 2.62 23.20 4.97
C GLU A 93 2.50 23.91 6.30
N LYS A 94 1.28 24.11 6.80
CA LYS A 94 1.00 24.81 8.06
C LYS A 94 1.64 24.13 9.28
N ASN A 95 1.83 22.81 9.25
CA ASN A 95 2.43 22.05 10.35
C ASN A 95 3.92 21.73 10.14
N GLY A 96 4.57 22.31 9.13
CA GLY A 96 5.99 22.09 8.87
C GLY A 96 6.35 20.70 8.34
N LEU A 97 5.37 19.96 7.82
CA LEU A 97 5.55 18.64 7.22
C LEU A 97 5.92 18.71 5.73
N TYR A 98 5.75 19.87 5.13
CA TYR A 98 6.06 20.17 3.75
C TYR A 98 6.46 21.64 3.59
N ASP A 99 7.55 21.89 2.86
CA ASP A 99 7.97 23.23 2.46
C ASP A 99 7.88 23.38 0.94
N PRO A 100 6.93 24.18 0.41
CA PRO A 100 6.81 24.41 -1.02
C PRO A 100 8.01 25.14 -1.65
N ASN A 101 8.86 25.76 -0.84
CA ASN A 101 10.05 26.50 -1.26
C ASN A 101 11.35 25.70 -1.09
N ASP A 102 11.29 24.44 -0.65
CA ASP A 102 12.47 23.59 -0.49
C ASP A 102 13.32 23.61 -1.78
N ALA A 103 14.51 24.18 -1.70
CA ALA A 103 15.38 24.40 -2.87
C ALA A 103 15.94 23.11 -3.45
N GLU A 104 16.07 22.07 -2.63
CA GLU A 104 16.63 20.77 -2.99
C GLU A 104 15.57 19.80 -3.55
N ALA A 105 14.30 20.09 -3.32
CA ALA A 105 13.22 19.25 -3.81
C ALA A 105 13.01 19.40 -5.33
N GLU A 106 12.63 18.30 -5.98
CA GLU A 106 12.13 18.33 -7.36
C GLU A 106 10.94 19.31 -7.47
N LYS A 107 10.92 20.12 -8.53
CA LYS A 107 9.90 21.15 -8.69
C LYS A 107 8.73 20.66 -9.55
N ASP A 108 7.54 21.09 -9.19
CA ASP A 108 6.34 20.93 -9.98
C ASP A 108 6.31 21.94 -11.16
N LYS A 109 5.25 21.88 -11.97
CA LYS A 109 5.03 22.80 -13.10
C LYS A 109 4.86 24.26 -12.70
N HIS A 110 4.67 24.56 -11.43
CA HIS A 110 4.52 25.91 -10.88
C HIS A 110 5.80 26.40 -10.17
N GLY A 111 6.89 25.62 -10.24
CA GLY A 111 8.17 25.94 -9.60
C GLY A 111 8.19 25.73 -8.09
N LYS A 112 7.16 25.11 -7.50
CA LYS A 112 7.12 24.70 -6.11
C LYS A 112 7.72 23.31 -5.94
N ALA A 113 8.21 22.98 -4.75
CA ALA A 113 8.60 21.62 -4.41
C ALA A 113 7.43 20.67 -4.67
N LYS A 114 7.70 19.52 -5.31
CA LYS A 114 6.67 18.48 -5.44
C LYS A 114 6.25 17.99 -4.07
N PHE A 115 4.95 17.82 -3.88
CA PHE A 115 4.43 17.26 -2.65
C PHE A 115 4.62 15.74 -2.63
N ASP A 116 5.39 15.26 -1.67
CA ASP A 116 5.58 13.83 -1.39
C ASP A 116 4.74 13.45 -0.15
N PHE A 117 3.69 12.65 -0.38
CA PHE A 117 2.77 12.25 0.68
C PHE A 117 3.45 11.39 1.75
N HIS A 118 4.34 10.46 1.35
CA HIS A 118 5.09 9.64 2.29
C HIS A 118 6.00 10.50 3.18
N LYS A 119 6.76 11.43 2.56
CA LYS A 119 7.65 12.34 3.30
C LYS A 119 6.88 13.21 4.30
N ALA A 120 5.67 13.64 3.94
CA ALA A 120 4.86 14.50 4.79
C ALA A 120 4.15 13.74 5.92
N TYR A 121 3.70 12.52 5.68
CA TYR A 121 2.75 11.85 6.57
C TYR A 121 3.15 10.43 7.01
N SER A 122 4.29 9.93 6.58
CA SER A 122 4.81 8.63 6.99
C SER A 122 6.17 8.79 7.68
N ARG A 123 6.90 7.72 7.78
CA ARG A 123 8.22 7.71 8.39
C ARG A 123 9.20 6.89 7.55
N ASP A 124 10.48 7.20 7.69
CA ASP A 124 11.62 6.41 7.27
C ASP A 124 12.59 6.35 8.45
N GLU A 125 12.39 5.38 9.35
CA GLU A 125 13.19 5.17 10.54
C GLU A 125 14.18 4.01 10.33
N GLU A 126 15.23 3.93 11.11
CA GLU A 126 16.19 2.83 11.07
C GLU A 126 15.49 1.46 11.21
N LEU A 127 14.47 1.38 12.07
CA LEU A 127 13.66 0.19 12.23
C LEU A 127 13.04 -0.30 10.91
N ASP A 128 12.74 0.58 9.98
CA ASP A 128 12.09 0.21 8.72
C ASP A 128 12.99 -0.63 7.81
N THR A 129 14.32 -0.56 8.00
CA THR A 129 15.31 -1.37 7.28
C THR A 129 15.16 -2.88 7.55
N THR A 130 14.57 -3.26 8.68
CA THR A 130 14.26 -4.65 9.04
C THR A 130 12.77 -4.93 9.11
N TYR A 131 11.96 -3.88 9.23
CA TYR A 131 10.52 -4.01 9.48
C TYR A 131 9.65 -3.83 8.24
N ASN A 132 9.81 -2.75 7.48
CA ASN A 132 8.95 -2.43 6.34
C ASN A 132 9.62 -2.71 4.98
N TYR A 133 10.84 -2.22 4.79
CA TYR A 133 11.52 -2.31 3.50
C TYR A 133 11.73 -3.73 3.00
N PRO A 134 12.15 -4.70 3.82
CA PRO A 134 12.38 -6.06 3.35
C PRO A 134 11.13 -6.75 2.79
N ARG A 135 9.94 -6.46 3.35
CA ARG A 135 8.69 -7.03 2.83
C ARG A 135 8.35 -6.47 1.45
N VAL A 136 8.51 -5.16 1.26
CA VAL A 136 8.30 -4.53 -0.05
C VAL A 136 9.35 -5.04 -1.04
N TRP A 137 10.62 -5.05 -0.64
CA TRP A 137 11.73 -5.56 -1.44
C TRP A 137 11.49 -7.02 -1.87
N GLY A 138 11.21 -7.91 -0.93
CA GLY A 138 11.03 -9.33 -1.19
C GLY A 138 9.88 -9.62 -2.15
N LEU A 139 8.74 -8.95 -1.97
CA LEU A 139 7.61 -9.09 -2.88
C LEU A 139 7.89 -8.50 -4.26
N GLN A 140 8.62 -7.38 -4.34
CA GLN A 140 9.04 -6.84 -5.63
C GLN A 140 10.08 -7.71 -6.32
N GLN A 141 11.02 -8.34 -5.61
CA GLN A 141 11.93 -9.34 -6.18
C GLN A 141 11.17 -10.56 -6.72
N MET A 142 10.13 -11.00 -6.03
CA MET A 142 9.29 -12.12 -6.44
C MET A 142 8.53 -11.83 -7.75
N PHE A 143 7.91 -10.65 -7.86
CA PHE A 143 7.07 -10.31 -9.01
C PHE A 143 7.82 -9.61 -10.15
N SER A 144 8.96 -8.98 -9.85
CA SER A 144 9.75 -8.16 -10.79
C SER A 144 11.25 -8.29 -10.52
N PRO A 145 11.85 -9.46 -10.72
CA PRO A 145 13.24 -9.74 -10.34
C PRO A 145 14.27 -8.86 -11.09
N ALA A 146 13.87 -8.20 -12.16
CA ALA A 146 14.73 -7.26 -12.88
C ALA A 146 14.89 -5.90 -12.17
N ILE A 147 14.03 -5.58 -11.20
CA ILE A 147 14.14 -4.35 -10.43
C ILE A 147 15.25 -4.52 -9.39
N GLN A 148 16.31 -3.72 -9.53
CA GLN A 148 17.42 -3.69 -8.57
C GLN A 148 17.15 -2.63 -7.51
N ASN A 149 16.84 -3.05 -6.30
CA ASN A 149 16.59 -2.18 -5.16
C ASN A 149 17.52 -2.52 -4.00
N ASP A 150 18.00 -1.50 -3.32
CA ASP A 150 18.70 -1.63 -2.05
C ASP A 150 17.65 -1.83 -0.94
N VAL A 151 17.68 -2.98 -0.28
CA VAL A 151 16.74 -3.34 0.78
C VAL A 151 16.79 -2.39 1.99
N THR A 152 17.90 -1.67 2.16
CA THR A 152 18.08 -0.74 3.28
C THR A 152 17.55 0.67 2.99
N LYS A 153 17.06 0.94 1.78
CA LYS A 153 16.61 2.27 1.35
C LYS A 153 15.20 2.23 0.82
N ASN A 154 14.39 3.21 1.19
CA ASN A 154 13.02 3.34 0.68
C ASN A 154 12.96 3.98 -0.72
N THR A 155 13.64 3.35 -1.68
CA THR A 155 13.67 3.77 -3.10
C THR A 155 12.82 2.88 -4.00
N PHE A 156 11.99 2.04 -3.42
CA PHE A 156 11.14 1.10 -4.14
C PHE A 156 10.09 1.84 -4.98
N PRO A 157 9.86 1.47 -6.25
CA PRO A 157 8.77 2.04 -7.03
C PRO A 157 7.43 1.77 -6.34
N VAL A 158 6.55 2.76 -6.33
CA VAL A 158 5.20 2.64 -5.74
C VAL A 158 4.39 1.61 -6.52
N PHE A 159 4.40 1.73 -7.85
CA PHE A 159 3.78 0.79 -8.77
C PHE A 159 4.86 0.14 -9.63
N ALA A 160 4.73 -1.15 -9.89
CA ALA A 160 5.68 -1.88 -10.71
C ALA A 160 4.98 -2.85 -11.67
N LYS A 161 5.61 -3.11 -12.83
CA LYS A 161 5.14 -4.14 -13.76
C LYS A 161 5.68 -5.49 -13.32
N ALA A 162 4.79 -6.48 -13.23
CA ALA A 162 5.21 -7.85 -12.97
C ALA A 162 5.88 -8.45 -14.22
N ALA A 163 6.85 -9.33 -14.01
CA ALA A 163 7.52 -10.07 -15.09
C ALA A 163 6.57 -11.02 -15.83
N HIS A 164 5.51 -11.47 -15.15
CA HIS A 164 4.44 -12.28 -15.71
C HIS A 164 3.11 -11.93 -15.04
N LYS A 165 2.01 -12.44 -15.56
CA LYS A 165 0.69 -12.25 -14.93
C LYS A 165 0.66 -12.94 -13.57
N ILE A 166 0.46 -12.16 -12.51
CA ILE A 166 0.38 -12.67 -11.13
C ILE A 166 -0.84 -13.58 -11.00
N SER A 167 -0.60 -14.84 -10.66
CA SER A 167 -1.63 -15.85 -10.45
C SER A 167 -2.06 -15.92 -8.98
N LEU A 168 -3.13 -16.68 -8.72
CA LEU A 168 -3.55 -16.98 -7.35
C LEU A 168 -2.46 -17.74 -6.58
N THR A 169 -1.70 -18.63 -7.26
CA THR A 169 -0.59 -19.35 -6.67
C THR A 169 0.54 -18.40 -6.26
N ASP A 170 0.88 -17.42 -7.10
CA ASP A 170 1.90 -16.41 -6.78
C ASP A 170 1.49 -15.59 -5.55
N LEU A 171 0.22 -15.21 -5.44
CA LEU A 171 -0.30 -14.51 -4.26
C LEU A 171 -0.23 -15.37 -2.99
N ARG A 172 -0.54 -16.68 -3.10
CA ARG A 172 -0.38 -17.61 -1.97
C ARG A 172 1.07 -17.73 -1.54
N THR A 173 2.00 -17.82 -2.48
CA THR A 173 3.45 -17.81 -2.20
C THR A 173 3.86 -16.50 -1.53
N ALA A 174 3.38 -15.36 -2.03
CA ALA A 174 3.65 -14.05 -1.44
C ALA A 174 3.18 -13.94 0.02
N PHE A 175 1.99 -14.45 0.35
CA PHE A 175 1.47 -14.44 1.72
C PHE A 175 2.17 -15.42 2.65
N ARG A 176 2.91 -16.41 2.12
CA ARG A 176 3.73 -17.35 2.87
C ARG A 176 5.16 -16.88 3.07
N PHE A 177 5.56 -15.83 2.40
CA PHE A 177 6.94 -15.36 2.37
C PHE A 177 7.47 -14.94 3.74
N HIS A 178 8.60 -15.52 4.14
CA HIS A 178 9.33 -15.23 5.38
C HIS A 178 10.85 -15.25 5.21
N TYR A 179 11.35 -15.03 3.98
CA TYR A 179 12.79 -15.05 3.63
C TYR A 179 13.42 -16.42 3.72
N ASP A 180 12.67 -17.45 3.33
CA ASP A 180 13.05 -18.86 3.37
C ASP A 180 14.50 -19.11 2.97
N HIS A 181 15.20 -19.92 3.76
CA HIS A 181 16.58 -20.34 3.53
C HIS A 181 17.63 -19.21 3.52
N THR A 182 17.34 -18.08 4.14
CA THR A 182 18.29 -16.98 4.32
C THR A 182 18.56 -16.71 5.80
N ASP A 183 19.64 -15.99 6.11
CA ASP A 183 19.95 -15.55 7.48
C ASP A 183 18.92 -14.54 8.03
N HIS A 184 18.01 -14.07 7.21
CA HIS A 184 16.95 -13.13 7.56
C HIS A 184 15.62 -13.80 7.91
N ASP A 185 15.52 -15.12 7.76
CA ASP A 185 14.34 -15.89 8.13
C ASP A 185 14.17 -15.92 9.66
N PRO A 186 13.09 -15.31 10.21
CA PRO A 186 12.86 -15.27 11.65
C PRO A 186 12.49 -16.63 12.26
N TYR A 187 12.19 -17.62 11.42
CA TYR A 187 11.76 -18.96 11.85
C TYR A 187 12.86 -20.01 11.75
N LEU A 188 14.07 -19.67 11.33
CA LEU A 188 15.23 -20.53 11.44
C LEU A 188 15.57 -20.76 12.93
N HIS A 189 15.70 -22.03 13.32
CA HIS A 189 16.03 -22.44 14.69
C HIS A 189 17.47 -22.06 15.10
N GLU A 190 18.33 -21.78 14.17
CA GLU A 190 19.71 -21.36 14.38
C GLU A 190 19.82 -19.85 14.14
N ASN A 191 19.44 -19.05 15.15
CA ASN A 191 19.72 -17.63 15.30
C ASN A 191 20.04 -16.90 13.99
N GLY A 192 19.04 -16.62 13.18
CA GLY A 192 19.16 -15.70 12.05
C GLY A 192 19.85 -14.41 12.54
N LYS A 193 20.95 -14.02 11.94
CA LYS A 193 21.81 -12.94 12.45
C LYS A 193 21.11 -11.59 12.41
N GLU A 194 20.17 -11.41 11.52
CA GLU A 194 19.41 -10.16 11.32
C GLU A 194 18.01 -10.47 10.79
N PRO A 195 17.09 -10.95 11.64
CA PRO A 195 15.77 -11.38 11.19
C PRO A 195 14.96 -10.17 10.65
N TYR A 196 14.43 -10.33 9.44
CA TYR A 196 13.48 -9.39 8.89
C TYR A 196 12.05 -9.71 9.33
N ARG A 197 11.21 -8.70 9.47
CA ARG A 197 9.78 -8.93 9.69
C ARG A 197 9.17 -9.59 8.45
N PRO A 198 8.58 -10.79 8.57
CA PRO A 198 8.04 -11.53 7.44
C PRO A 198 6.68 -11.00 6.99
N VAL A 199 6.26 -11.39 5.79
CA VAL A 199 4.87 -11.28 5.34
C VAL A 199 4.04 -12.31 6.11
N SER A 200 4.48 -13.57 6.13
CA SER A 200 3.86 -14.62 6.94
C SER A 200 4.30 -14.51 8.40
N ILE A 201 3.57 -13.77 9.20
CA ILE A 201 3.88 -13.58 10.62
C ILE A 201 2.99 -14.46 11.51
N PHE A 202 3.57 -15.11 12.53
CA PHE A 202 2.91 -16.07 13.42
C PHE A 202 1.60 -15.55 14.07
N ARG A 203 1.48 -14.25 14.28
CA ARG A 203 0.30 -13.60 14.88
C ARG A 203 -0.76 -13.18 13.86
N THR A 204 -0.62 -13.56 12.59
CA THR A 204 -1.66 -13.31 11.58
C THR A 204 -2.91 -14.09 11.95
N THR A 205 -4.02 -13.39 12.07
CA THR A 205 -5.32 -14.03 12.40
C THR A 205 -6.08 -14.41 11.15
N GLN A 206 -5.91 -13.65 10.08
CA GLN A 206 -6.61 -13.87 8.81
C GLN A 206 -5.80 -13.30 7.64
N THR A 207 -5.77 -14.06 6.57
CA THR A 207 -5.33 -13.62 5.24
C THR A 207 -6.47 -13.77 4.26
N HIS A 208 -6.64 -12.84 3.33
CA HIS A 208 -7.65 -12.97 2.30
C HIS A 208 -7.16 -12.48 0.94
N ILE A 209 -7.69 -13.07 -0.12
CA ILE A 209 -7.50 -12.65 -1.50
C ILE A 209 -8.87 -12.39 -2.11
N ILE A 210 -9.05 -11.21 -2.69
CA ILE A 210 -10.26 -10.87 -3.44
C ILE A 210 -9.91 -10.94 -4.92
N GLN A 211 -10.62 -11.80 -5.66
CA GLN A 211 -10.47 -11.96 -7.09
C GLN A 211 -11.73 -11.49 -7.81
N VAL A 212 -11.59 -10.57 -8.76
CA VAL A 212 -12.67 -10.14 -9.65
C VAL A 212 -12.53 -10.85 -11.00
N ARG A 213 -13.50 -11.64 -11.34
CA ARG A 213 -13.59 -12.45 -12.56
C ARG A 213 -14.63 -11.86 -13.51
N LYS A 214 -14.15 -11.11 -14.48
CA LYS A 214 -15.01 -10.44 -15.48
C LYS A 214 -15.65 -11.40 -16.50
N ASP A 215 -15.14 -12.62 -16.56
CA ASP A 215 -15.65 -13.71 -17.39
C ASP A 215 -16.87 -14.41 -16.78
N LEU A 216 -17.20 -14.09 -15.52
CA LEU A 216 -18.35 -14.64 -14.81
C LEU A 216 -19.44 -13.58 -14.60
N PRO A 217 -20.71 -14.02 -14.45
CA PRO A 217 -21.78 -13.12 -14.03
C PRO A 217 -21.43 -12.38 -12.74
N HIS A 218 -21.79 -11.10 -12.63
CA HIS A 218 -21.46 -10.24 -11.49
C HIS A 218 -21.80 -10.88 -10.13
N ALA A 219 -22.92 -11.60 -10.02
CA ALA A 219 -23.36 -12.24 -8.77
C ALA A 219 -22.38 -13.31 -8.24
N ILE A 220 -21.49 -13.85 -9.09
CA ILE A 220 -20.54 -14.92 -8.74
C ILE A 220 -19.10 -14.59 -9.18
N GLY A 221 -18.89 -13.43 -9.77
CA GLY A 221 -17.60 -13.01 -10.30
C GLY A 221 -16.65 -12.41 -9.25
N HIS A 222 -17.13 -12.12 -8.04
CA HIS A 222 -16.36 -11.60 -6.95
C HIS A 222 -16.10 -12.70 -5.92
N ILE A 223 -14.91 -13.27 -5.95
CA ILE A 223 -14.53 -14.42 -5.12
C ILE A 223 -13.58 -13.96 -4.03
N THR A 224 -13.89 -14.26 -2.78
CA THR A 224 -13.00 -14.04 -1.65
C THR A 224 -12.47 -15.37 -1.14
N TYR A 225 -11.16 -15.54 -1.19
CA TYR A 225 -10.46 -16.64 -0.54
C TYR A 225 -10.04 -16.18 0.84
N VAL A 226 -10.31 -16.96 1.87
CA VAL A 226 -9.99 -16.65 3.26
C VAL A 226 -9.21 -17.80 3.86
N ALA A 227 -8.09 -17.48 4.51
CA ALA A 227 -7.31 -18.39 5.33
C ALA A 227 -7.22 -17.83 6.74
N PHE A 228 -7.31 -18.69 7.73
CA PHE A 228 -7.17 -18.31 9.14
C PHE A 228 -5.82 -18.77 9.68
N GLY A 229 -5.18 -17.89 10.46
CA GLY A 229 -3.87 -18.13 11.01
C GLY A 229 -2.72 -17.64 10.13
N MET A 230 -1.53 -18.11 10.43
CA MET A 230 -0.30 -17.78 9.72
C MET A 230 -0.36 -18.25 8.26
N GLY A 231 0.01 -17.40 7.32
CA GLY A 231 -0.06 -17.71 5.88
C GLY A 231 0.70 -18.95 5.46
N ASP A 232 1.84 -19.21 6.09
CA ASP A 232 2.67 -20.39 5.81
C ASP A 232 2.03 -21.72 6.27
N LEU A 233 1.15 -21.66 7.27
CA LEU A 233 0.42 -22.80 7.82
C LEU A 233 -1.00 -22.98 7.28
N SER A 234 -1.40 -22.16 6.27
CA SER A 234 -2.80 -22.07 5.79
C SER A 234 -2.96 -22.55 4.34
#